data_85de35e62b65889383fc4faa194b7d40
#
_entry.id   85de35e62b65889383fc4faa194b7d40
#
_cell.length_a   1.000
_cell.length_b   1.000
_cell.length_c   1.000
_cell.angle_alpha   90.00
_cell.angle_beta   90.00
_cell.angle_gamma   90.00
#
_symmetry.space_group_name_H-M   'P 1'
#
loop_
_entity.id
_entity.type
_entity.pdbx_description
1 polymer ?
#
loop_
_entity_poly.entity_id
_entity_poly.type
_entity_poly.pdbx_seq_one_letter_code
_entity_poly.pdbx_strand_id
1 'polypeptide(L)'
;MTTAAGQQRQARRTARIGIVTFPGSLDDGAAARAVTRAGGHPVPLWHADAGLHGVDAVILPGGFSYGDYLRCGAIARFAPVMTELVPAARKGLPVLGICNGFQVLCEAHLLPGALTRNAGLRFVSRDVRVRIESGATAWTSGYQPGQEVTLVLKSGEGRYLADPGTLAGLDADGLVVARYAGENPNGSAGAIAGIRSASGTIVGLMPHPEYAIDPLTGPGADGLAFFTSILGFVPGAAALA
;
A
#
# COMPACT_ATOMS: atom_id res chain seq x y z
N MET A 1 16.08 -35.40 38.05
CA MET A 1 15.39 -34.13 38.37
C MET A 1 15.66 -33.18 37.24
N THR A 2 14.77 -33.14 36.29
CA THR A 2 14.90 -32.37 35.02
C THR A 2 14.04 -31.14 35.14
N THR A 3 14.68 -30.00 35.25
CA THR A 3 14.01 -28.69 35.31
C THR A 3 13.41 -28.35 33.96
N ALA A 4 12.09 -28.33 33.87
CA ALA A 4 11.36 -27.82 32.75
C ALA A 4 11.58 -26.29 32.67
N ALA A 5 12.39 -25.87 31.70
CA ALA A 5 12.53 -24.47 31.36
C ALA A 5 11.20 -23.95 30.81
N GLY A 6 10.58 -23.05 31.58
CA GLY A 6 9.37 -22.34 31.17
C GLY A 6 9.65 -21.48 29.95
N GLN A 7 9.18 -21.91 28.79
CA GLN A 7 8.97 -21.01 27.65
C GLN A 7 7.85 -20.07 28.04
N GLN A 8 8.19 -18.88 28.50
CA GLN A 8 7.24 -17.77 28.61
C GLN A 8 6.70 -17.51 27.21
N ARG A 9 5.43 -17.90 26.95
CA ARG A 9 4.66 -17.43 25.81
C ARG A 9 4.55 -15.91 25.96
N GLN A 10 5.46 -15.21 25.29
CA GLN A 10 5.33 -13.75 25.17
C GLN A 10 3.94 -13.45 24.60
N ALA A 11 3.12 -12.73 25.37
CA ALA A 11 1.78 -12.37 24.93
C ALA A 11 1.90 -11.66 23.57
N ARG A 12 1.31 -12.27 22.53
CA ARG A 12 1.33 -11.73 21.18
C ARG A 12 0.54 -10.43 21.20
N ARG A 13 1.17 -9.33 20.87
CA ARG A 13 0.50 -8.02 20.78
C ARG A 13 -0.17 -7.85 19.44
N THR A 14 -1.24 -7.07 19.37
CA THR A 14 -1.87 -6.68 18.11
C THR A 14 -0.97 -5.69 17.38
N ALA A 15 -0.70 -5.91 16.08
CA ALA A 15 0.04 -4.98 15.26
C ALA A 15 -0.71 -3.65 15.13
N ARG A 16 -0.01 -2.55 15.33
CA ARG A 16 -0.52 -1.18 15.25
C ARG A 16 -0.21 -0.59 13.88
N ILE A 17 -1.22 -0.37 13.06
CA ILE A 17 -1.07 0.10 11.69
C ILE A 17 -1.54 1.56 11.60
N GLY A 18 -0.61 2.48 11.34
CA GLY A 18 -0.91 3.90 11.16
C GLY A 18 -1.69 4.14 9.86
N ILE A 19 -2.76 4.89 9.93
CA ILE A 19 -3.54 5.31 8.76
C ILE A 19 -3.42 6.83 8.66
N VAL A 20 -2.74 7.33 7.64
CA VAL A 20 -2.55 8.78 7.47
C VAL A 20 -3.80 9.38 6.86
N THR A 21 -4.28 10.47 7.46
CA THR A 21 -5.38 11.27 6.91
C THR A 21 -4.85 12.65 6.51
N PHE A 22 -4.84 12.94 5.21
CA PHE A 22 -4.61 14.29 4.66
C PHE A 22 -5.94 15.00 4.43
N PRO A 23 -5.97 16.34 4.34
CA PRO A 23 -7.12 17.05 3.79
C PRO A 23 -7.42 16.51 2.38
N GLY A 24 -8.61 15.94 2.18
CA GLY A 24 -9.01 15.30 0.93
C GLY A 24 -8.72 13.79 0.84
N SER A 25 -8.19 13.14 1.89
CA SER A 25 -8.25 11.66 1.98
C SER A 25 -9.70 11.20 2.04
N LEU A 26 -10.02 10.13 1.28
CA LEU A 26 -11.38 9.57 1.21
C LEU A 26 -11.43 8.12 1.71
N ASP A 27 -10.32 7.42 1.66
CA ASP A 27 -10.27 5.96 1.85
C ASP A 27 -9.60 5.55 3.18
N ASP A 28 -9.30 6.50 4.06
CA ASP A 28 -8.73 6.27 5.38
C ASP A 28 -9.63 5.38 6.25
N GLY A 29 -10.94 5.63 6.24
CA GLY A 29 -11.92 4.78 6.91
C GLY A 29 -12.01 3.37 6.32
N ALA A 30 -11.87 3.21 4.99
CA ALA A 30 -11.84 1.90 4.34
C ALA A 30 -10.56 1.13 4.69
N ALA A 31 -9.40 1.81 4.68
CA ALA A 31 -8.13 1.22 5.10
C ALA A 31 -8.18 0.77 6.58
N ALA A 32 -8.76 1.59 7.47
CA ALA A 32 -8.92 1.24 8.88
C ALA A 32 -9.81 -0.01 9.06
N ARG A 33 -10.92 -0.11 8.31
CA ARG A 33 -11.77 -1.31 8.32
C ARG A 33 -11.01 -2.55 7.83
N ALA A 34 -10.20 -2.40 6.77
CA ALA A 34 -9.40 -3.50 6.23
C ALA A 34 -8.37 -4.00 7.24
N VAL A 35 -7.68 -3.10 7.93
CA VAL A 35 -6.75 -3.43 9.01
C VAL A 35 -7.47 -4.17 10.15
N THR A 36 -8.62 -3.67 10.58
CA THR A 36 -9.43 -4.33 11.64
C THR A 36 -9.90 -5.72 11.19
N ARG A 37 -10.36 -5.86 9.96
CA ARG A 37 -10.81 -7.14 9.38
C ARG A 37 -9.67 -8.16 9.33
N ALA A 38 -8.45 -7.71 9.06
CA ALA A 38 -7.25 -8.55 9.08
C ALA A 38 -6.80 -8.95 10.50
N GLY A 39 -7.32 -8.30 11.55
CA GLY A 39 -6.92 -8.54 12.94
C GLY A 39 -5.85 -7.58 13.47
N GLY A 40 -5.56 -6.50 12.76
CA GLY A 40 -4.68 -5.41 13.20
C GLY A 40 -5.44 -4.33 13.98
N HIS A 41 -4.69 -3.41 14.58
CA HIS A 41 -5.22 -2.23 15.26
C HIS A 41 -4.90 -0.96 14.44
N PRO A 42 -5.90 -0.31 13.80
CA PRO A 42 -5.69 0.92 13.08
C PRO A 42 -5.43 2.09 14.06
N VAL A 43 -4.41 2.88 13.76
CA VAL A 43 -4.05 4.08 14.53
C VAL A 43 -4.17 5.30 13.61
N PRO A 44 -5.07 6.24 13.88
CA PRO A 44 -5.17 7.44 13.05
C PRO A 44 -3.90 8.30 13.17
N LEU A 45 -3.38 8.74 12.04
CA LEU A 45 -2.26 9.67 11.94
C LEU A 45 -2.73 10.91 11.18
N TRP A 46 -2.87 12.02 11.88
CA TRP A 46 -3.28 13.27 11.25
C TRP A 46 -2.11 13.94 10.54
N HIS A 47 -2.33 14.44 9.33
CA HIS A 47 -1.26 15.00 8.49
C HIS A 47 -0.46 16.12 9.15
N ALA A 48 -1.08 16.89 10.05
CA ALA A 48 -0.44 18.03 10.74
C ALA A 48 0.37 17.60 11.97
N ASP A 49 0.24 16.35 12.44
CA ASP A 49 0.98 15.84 13.58
C ASP A 49 2.33 15.27 13.08
N ALA A 50 3.41 15.57 13.78
CA ALA A 50 4.74 15.06 13.43
C ALA A 50 5.04 13.68 14.04
N GLY A 51 4.11 13.04 14.73
CA GLY A 51 4.35 11.77 15.44
C GLY A 51 3.79 10.56 14.71
N LEU A 52 4.52 9.43 14.70
CA LEU A 52 4.02 8.15 14.20
C LEU A 52 3.40 7.27 15.32
N HIS A 53 3.32 7.74 16.55
CA HIS A 53 2.67 7.08 17.69
C HIS A 53 3.06 5.62 17.94
N GLY A 54 4.29 5.22 17.58
CA GLY A 54 4.81 3.88 17.79
C GLY A 54 4.05 2.80 17.01
N VAL A 55 3.64 3.11 15.78
CA VAL A 55 3.04 2.14 14.86
C VAL A 55 4.10 1.20 14.27
N ASP A 56 3.65 0.02 13.87
CA ASP A 56 4.50 -1.03 13.29
C ASP A 56 4.58 -0.95 11.77
N ALA A 57 3.61 -0.32 11.14
CA ALA A 57 3.54 -0.04 9.71
C ALA A 57 2.61 1.14 9.45
N VAL A 58 2.66 1.71 8.25
CA VAL A 58 1.82 2.85 7.86
C VAL A 58 1.13 2.57 6.52
N ILE A 59 -0.12 3.01 6.41
CA ILE A 59 -0.88 3.07 5.15
C ILE A 59 -1.12 4.54 4.80
N LEU A 60 -0.74 4.93 3.59
CA LEU A 60 -1.16 6.15 2.93
C LEU A 60 -2.37 5.81 2.06
N PRO A 61 -3.59 6.20 2.43
CA PRO A 61 -4.81 5.79 1.73
C PRO A 61 -5.05 6.57 0.44
N GLY A 62 -6.07 6.16 -0.30
CA GLY A 62 -6.56 6.86 -1.47
C GLY A 62 -7.36 8.12 -1.14
N GLY A 63 -7.59 8.92 -2.16
CA GLY A 63 -8.29 10.20 -2.10
C GLY A 63 -7.68 11.23 -3.06
N PHE A 64 -7.82 12.49 -2.68
CA PHE A 64 -7.32 13.65 -3.43
C PHE A 64 -6.62 14.59 -2.43
N SER A 65 -5.46 14.17 -1.91
CA SER A 65 -4.74 14.89 -0.86
C SER A 65 -4.48 16.35 -1.26
N TYR A 66 -4.92 17.29 -0.43
CA TYR A 66 -4.88 18.74 -0.69
C TYR A 66 -5.53 19.16 -2.01
N GLY A 67 -6.55 18.40 -2.48
CA GLY A 67 -7.27 18.67 -3.72
C GLY A 67 -6.46 18.40 -4.99
N ASP A 68 -5.36 17.66 -4.91
CA ASP A 68 -4.42 17.35 -6.00
C ASP A 68 -3.88 18.60 -6.72
N TYR A 69 -3.85 19.74 -6.04
CA TYR A 69 -3.26 20.97 -6.58
C TYR A 69 -1.79 20.74 -6.93
N LEU A 70 -1.32 21.36 -8.01
CA LEU A 70 -0.06 21.13 -8.73
C LEU A 70 -0.08 19.80 -9.48
N ARG A 71 -0.11 18.67 -8.75
CA ARG A 71 -0.30 17.29 -9.19
C ARG A 71 -0.57 16.42 -7.96
N CYS A 72 -1.14 15.26 -8.18
CA CYS A 72 -1.52 14.33 -7.10
C CYS A 72 -0.33 14.00 -6.19
N GLY A 73 -0.52 14.15 -4.89
CA GLY A 73 0.48 13.84 -3.87
C GLY A 73 1.57 14.91 -3.66
N ALA A 74 1.70 15.90 -4.57
CA ALA A 74 2.82 16.85 -4.55
C ALA A 74 2.85 17.72 -3.28
N ILE A 75 1.72 18.15 -2.76
CA ILE A 75 1.64 18.94 -1.53
C ILE A 75 1.75 18.03 -0.31
N ALA A 76 1.12 16.85 -0.35
CA ALA A 76 1.09 15.91 0.77
C ALA A 76 2.50 15.51 1.24
N ARG A 77 3.48 15.41 0.32
CA ARG A 77 4.88 15.07 0.68
C ARG A 77 5.50 16.04 1.70
N PHE A 78 5.00 17.26 1.83
CA PHE A 78 5.49 18.28 2.75
C PHE A 78 4.70 18.35 4.06
N ALA A 79 3.69 17.51 4.24
CA ALA A 79 2.91 17.47 5.47
C ALA A 79 3.80 17.11 6.68
N PRO A 80 3.55 17.66 7.88
CA PRO A 80 4.32 17.34 9.08
C PRO A 80 4.49 15.85 9.35
N VAL A 81 3.46 15.01 9.18
CA VAL A 81 3.55 13.56 9.35
C VAL A 81 4.61 12.94 8.42
N MET A 82 4.83 13.49 7.23
CA MET A 82 5.80 12.97 6.26
C MET A 82 7.25 13.27 6.67
N THR A 83 7.49 14.27 7.52
CA THR A 83 8.84 14.56 8.04
C THR A 83 9.37 13.44 8.92
N GLU A 84 8.48 12.70 9.60
CA GLU A 84 8.81 11.52 10.39
C GLU A 84 8.68 10.23 9.58
N LEU A 85 7.66 10.14 8.71
CA LEU A 85 7.39 8.93 7.94
C LEU A 85 8.51 8.63 6.94
N VAL A 86 9.01 9.63 6.21
CA VAL A 86 10.04 9.40 5.17
C VAL A 86 11.34 8.84 5.77
N PRO A 87 11.93 9.41 6.85
CA PRO A 87 13.09 8.82 7.50
C PRO A 87 12.80 7.42 8.09
N ALA A 88 11.62 7.21 8.70
CA ALA A 88 11.25 5.92 9.27
C ALA A 88 11.11 4.83 8.18
N ALA A 89 10.47 5.15 7.06
CA ALA A 89 10.34 4.25 5.90
C ALA A 89 11.71 3.86 5.33
N ARG A 90 12.63 4.81 5.21
CA ARG A 90 14.01 4.55 4.77
C ARG A 90 14.80 3.68 5.75
N LYS A 91 14.43 3.68 7.03
CA LYS A 91 14.99 2.80 8.07
C LYS A 91 14.29 1.44 8.16
N GLY A 92 13.31 1.17 7.30
CA GLY A 92 12.65 -0.11 7.19
C GLY A 92 11.24 -0.20 7.76
N LEU A 93 10.64 0.91 8.24
CA LEU A 93 9.22 0.92 8.59
C LEU A 93 8.39 0.55 7.35
N PRO A 94 7.53 -0.49 7.39
CA PRO A 94 6.70 -0.86 6.27
C PRO A 94 5.67 0.23 5.93
N VAL A 95 5.55 0.56 4.64
CA VAL A 95 4.58 1.54 4.14
C VAL A 95 3.84 1.00 2.93
N LEU A 96 2.51 1.08 2.95
CA LEU A 96 1.65 0.82 1.80
C LEU A 96 1.03 2.14 1.34
N GLY A 97 1.28 2.54 0.10
CA GLY A 97 0.57 3.64 -0.55
C GLY A 97 -0.48 3.11 -1.52
N ILE A 98 -1.75 3.44 -1.29
CA ILE A 98 -2.88 3.01 -2.11
C ILE A 98 -3.35 4.21 -2.93
N CYS A 99 -3.44 4.08 -4.25
CA CYS A 99 -3.94 5.11 -5.17
C CYS A 99 -3.23 6.46 -4.94
N ASN A 100 -3.88 7.44 -4.32
CA ASN A 100 -3.25 8.72 -3.95
C ASN A 100 -2.03 8.51 -3.02
N GLY A 101 -2.06 7.54 -2.13
CA GLY A 101 -0.91 7.17 -1.31
C GLY A 101 0.31 6.72 -2.15
N PHE A 102 0.09 6.00 -3.26
CA PHE A 102 1.16 5.64 -4.17
C PHE A 102 1.75 6.89 -4.87
N GLN A 103 0.90 7.83 -5.28
CA GLN A 103 1.32 9.12 -5.82
C GLN A 103 2.21 9.87 -4.81
N VAL A 104 1.80 9.92 -3.53
CA VAL A 104 2.59 10.54 -2.45
C VAL A 104 3.94 9.83 -2.27
N LEU A 105 4.01 8.50 -2.35
CA LEU A 105 5.28 7.77 -2.25
C LEU A 105 6.24 8.11 -3.40
N CYS A 106 5.75 8.28 -4.62
CA CYS A 106 6.57 8.73 -5.76
C CYS A 106 7.03 10.18 -5.55
N GLU A 107 6.14 11.10 -5.14
CA GLU A 107 6.47 12.49 -4.87
C GLU A 107 7.46 12.67 -3.71
N ALA A 108 7.41 11.78 -2.71
CA ALA A 108 8.35 11.75 -1.58
C ALA A 108 9.68 11.04 -1.93
N HIS A 109 9.85 10.56 -3.17
CA HIS A 109 11.03 9.81 -3.62
C HIS A 109 11.32 8.56 -2.76
N LEU A 110 10.27 7.92 -2.26
CA LEU A 110 10.32 6.61 -1.62
C LEU A 110 10.14 5.47 -2.63
N LEU A 111 9.50 5.77 -3.76
CA LEU A 111 9.38 4.91 -4.93
C LEU A 111 9.74 5.70 -6.20
N PRO A 112 10.33 5.08 -7.22
CA PRO A 112 10.68 5.75 -8.47
C PRO A 112 9.46 5.99 -9.38
N GLY A 113 9.62 6.84 -10.39
CA GLY A 113 8.58 7.14 -11.39
C GLY A 113 7.57 8.16 -10.90
N ALA A 114 6.46 8.26 -11.62
CA ALA A 114 5.37 9.19 -11.34
C ALA A 114 4.03 8.63 -11.80
N LEU A 115 2.95 9.09 -11.17
CA LEU A 115 1.58 8.82 -11.60
C LEU A 115 1.04 10.07 -12.30
N THR A 116 0.42 9.87 -13.46
CA THR A 116 -0.11 10.93 -14.31
C THR A 116 -1.56 10.63 -14.71
N ARG A 117 -2.17 11.55 -15.43
CA ARG A 117 -3.53 11.35 -15.97
C ARG A 117 -3.62 10.06 -16.78
N ASN A 118 -4.72 9.35 -16.60
CA ASN A 118 -5.04 8.16 -17.39
C ASN A 118 -4.93 8.48 -18.89
N ALA A 119 -4.46 7.54 -19.69
CA ALA A 119 -4.26 7.73 -21.13
C ALA A 119 -5.56 8.17 -21.85
N GLY A 120 -6.72 7.70 -21.38
CA GLY A 120 -8.03 8.07 -21.89
C GLY A 120 -8.58 9.41 -21.38
N LEU A 121 -7.84 10.14 -20.53
CA LEU A 121 -8.24 11.42 -19.89
C LEU A 121 -9.58 11.34 -19.14
N ARG A 122 -9.98 10.14 -18.72
CA ARG A 122 -11.24 9.90 -18.01
C ARG A 122 -10.95 9.24 -16.66
N PHE A 123 -11.80 9.52 -15.68
CA PHE A 123 -11.82 8.77 -14.44
C PHE A 123 -12.28 7.33 -14.73
N VAL A 124 -11.53 6.35 -14.22
CA VAL A 124 -11.85 4.92 -14.30
C VAL A 124 -12.34 4.49 -12.94
N SER A 125 -13.54 3.87 -12.88
CA SER A 125 -14.09 3.28 -11.66
C SER A 125 -14.71 1.93 -12.03
N ARG A 126 -13.99 0.85 -11.73
CA ARG A 126 -14.43 -0.53 -12.00
C ARG A 126 -13.55 -1.55 -11.31
N ASP A 127 -14.01 -2.79 -11.28
CA ASP A 127 -13.18 -3.93 -10.90
C ASP A 127 -12.15 -4.22 -11.98
N VAL A 128 -10.94 -4.56 -11.56
CA VAL A 128 -9.82 -4.89 -12.44
C VAL A 128 -9.14 -6.16 -11.98
N ARG A 129 -8.69 -6.98 -12.93
CA ARG A 129 -7.81 -8.11 -12.61
C ARG A 129 -6.38 -7.62 -12.54
N VAL A 130 -5.70 -8.06 -11.50
CA VAL A 130 -4.31 -7.72 -11.22
C VAL A 130 -3.54 -9.01 -11.00
N ARG A 131 -2.43 -9.20 -11.70
CA ARG A 131 -1.50 -10.30 -11.48
C ARG A 131 -0.43 -9.85 -10.50
N ILE A 132 -0.26 -10.60 -9.42
CA ILE A 132 0.80 -10.37 -8.43
C ILE A 132 2.11 -10.91 -9.02
N GLU A 133 3.10 -10.04 -9.20
CA GLU A 133 4.40 -10.42 -9.74
C GLU A 133 5.36 -10.88 -8.64
N SER A 134 5.22 -10.33 -7.41
CA SER A 134 6.09 -10.64 -6.30
C SER A 134 5.32 -10.80 -4.98
N GLY A 135 5.53 -11.94 -4.31
CA GLY A 135 5.15 -12.18 -2.92
C GLY A 135 6.23 -11.78 -1.90
N ALA A 136 7.37 -11.27 -2.35
CA ALA A 136 8.52 -10.98 -1.49
C ALA A 136 8.48 -9.56 -0.90
N THR A 137 7.33 -9.15 -0.34
CA THR A 137 7.17 -7.87 0.33
C THR A 137 6.45 -8.02 1.67
N ALA A 138 6.56 -7.01 2.53
CA ALA A 138 5.80 -6.95 3.77
C ALA A 138 4.27 -6.98 3.55
N TRP A 139 3.80 -6.62 2.34
CA TRP A 139 2.39 -6.43 2.03
C TRP A 139 1.80 -7.49 1.09
N THR A 140 2.64 -8.30 0.45
CA THR A 140 2.18 -9.28 -0.54
C THR A 140 2.61 -10.72 -0.24
N SER A 141 3.21 -10.97 0.93
CA SER A 141 3.69 -12.31 1.31
C SER A 141 2.59 -13.37 1.43
N GLY A 142 1.33 -12.96 1.49
CA GLY A 142 0.16 -13.84 1.46
C GLY A 142 -0.27 -14.30 0.05
N TYR A 143 0.39 -13.81 -1.01
CA TYR A 143 0.09 -14.18 -2.38
C TYR A 143 1.19 -15.03 -3.00
N GLN A 144 0.83 -15.79 -4.03
CA GLN A 144 1.79 -16.49 -4.87
C GLN A 144 2.14 -15.63 -6.09
N PRO A 145 3.41 -15.60 -6.53
CA PRO A 145 3.78 -15.00 -7.83
C PRO A 145 2.94 -15.60 -8.96
N GLY A 146 2.41 -14.74 -9.83
CA GLY A 146 1.51 -15.14 -10.92
C GLY A 146 0.03 -15.26 -10.52
N GLN A 147 -0.31 -15.19 -9.24
CA GLN A 147 -1.71 -15.20 -8.79
C GLN A 147 -2.47 -13.98 -9.32
N GLU A 148 -3.62 -14.21 -9.94
CA GLU A 148 -4.54 -13.14 -10.31
C GLU A 148 -5.57 -12.89 -9.20
N VAL A 149 -5.81 -11.61 -8.94
CA VAL A 149 -6.75 -11.12 -7.93
C VAL A 149 -7.64 -10.04 -8.53
N THR A 150 -8.86 -9.92 -8.05
CA THR A 150 -9.79 -8.87 -8.44
C THR A 150 -9.77 -7.75 -7.40
N LEU A 151 -9.43 -6.54 -7.82
CA LEU A 151 -9.39 -5.34 -6.98
C LEU A 151 -10.21 -4.23 -7.61
N VAL A 152 -10.59 -3.24 -6.81
CA VAL A 152 -11.28 -2.04 -7.30
C VAL A 152 -10.27 -1.02 -7.80
N LEU A 153 -10.44 -0.50 -9.00
CA LEU A 153 -9.74 0.67 -9.51
C LEU A 153 -10.70 1.86 -9.55
N LYS A 154 -10.31 2.98 -8.95
CA LYS A 154 -11.03 4.25 -9.02
C LYS A 154 -10.01 5.41 -9.07
N SER A 155 -9.68 5.87 -10.27
CA SER A 155 -8.62 6.86 -10.45
C SER A 155 -8.78 7.66 -11.73
N GLY A 156 -8.46 8.96 -11.66
CA GLY A 156 -8.28 9.85 -12.82
C GLY A 156 -6.81 9.98 -13.22
N GLU A 157 -5.90 9.76 -12.29
CA GLU A 157 -4.45 9.93 -12.44
C GLU A 157 -3.70 8.69 -11.94
N GLY A 158 -3.98 7.55 -12.57
CA GLY A 158 -3.42 6.24 -12.20
C GLY A 158 -2.37 5.72 -13.17
N ARG A 159 -1.99 6.48 -14.19
CA ARG A 159 -1.02 6.06 -15.20
C ARG A 159 0.39 6.15 -14.66
N TYR A 160 1.01 5.01 -14.35
CA TYR A 160 2.40 4.95 -13.94
C TYR A 160 3.33 5.18 -15.14
N LEU A 161 4.29 6.09 -14.99
CA LEU A 161 5.34 6.39 -15.97
C LEU A 161 6.70 6.51 -15.27
N ALA A 162 7.73 6.07 -15.96
CA ALA A 162 9.12 6.30 -15.62
C ALA A 162 9.96 6.33 -16.90
N ASP A 163 11.19 6.80 -16.81
CA ASP A 163 12.14 6.74 -17.93
C ASP A 163 12.47 5.28 -18.28
N PRO A 164 12.94 5.00 -19.52
CA PRO A 164 13.22 3.64 -19.96
C PRO A 164 14.24 2.89 -19.10
N GLY A 165 15.24 3.58 -18.54
CA GLY A 165 16.26 2.98 -17.66
C GLY A 165 15.63 2.53 -16.33
N THR A 166 14.81 3.38 -15.72
CA THR A 166 14.05 3.04 -14.51
C THR A 166 13.10 1.86 -14.75
N LEU A 167 12.36 1.84 -15.87
CA LEU A 167 11.47 0.72 -16.20
C LEU A 167 12.24 -0.60 -16.36
N ALA A 168 13.37 -0.56 -17.08
CA ALA A 168 14.23 -1.74 -17.23
C ALA A 168 14.80 -2.22 -15.89
N GLY A 169 15.19 -1.30 -15.00
CA GLY A 169 15.66 -1.63 -13.65
C GLY A 169 14.56 -2.26 -12.79
N LEU A 170 13.34 -1.72 -12.83
CA LEU A 170 12.20 -2.30 -12.11
C LEU A 170 11.94 -3.76 -12.51
N ASP A 171 12.05 -4.05 -13.81
CA ASP A 171 11.87 -5.43 -14.32
C ASP A 171 13.04 -6.33 -13.95
N ALA A 172 14.28 -5.87 -14.15
CA ALA A 172 15.48 -6.66 -13.90
C ALA A 172 15.64 -7.03 -12.42
N ASP A 173 15.31 -6.10 -11.51
CA ASP A 173 15.44 -6.27 -10.07
C ASP A 173 14.18 -6.88 -9.41
N GLY A 174 13.14 -7.22 -10.19
CA GLY A 174 11.89 -7.77 -9.70
C GLY A 174 11.16 -6.81 -8.74
N LEU A 175 11.19 -5.51 -9.03
CA LEU A 175 10.57 -4.47 -8.19
C LEU A 175 9.13 -4.16 -8.60
N VAL A 176 8.62 -4.74 -9.68
CA VAL A 176 7.20 -4.70 -10.01
C VAL A 176 6.47 -5.68 -9.10
N VAL A 177 5.52 -5.18 -8.31
CA VAL A 177 4.70 -5.99 -7.40
C VAL A 177 3.48 -6.55 -8.09
N ALA A 178 2.88 -5.76 -8.98
CA ALA A 178 1.61 -6.10 -9.61
C ALA A 178 1.48 -5.47 -10.99
N ARG A 179 0.84 -6.20 -11.91
CA ARG A 179 0.47 -5.70 -13.25
C ARG A 179 -1.01 -5.89 -13.49
N TYR A 180 -1.62 -5.00 -14.25
CA TYR A 180 -2.96 -5.22 -14.76
C TYR A 180 -2.98 -6.44 -15.67
N ALA A 181 -3.91 -7.37 -15.43
CA ALA A 181 -4.07 -8.59 -16.22
C ALA A 181 -5.15 -8.38 -17.30
N GLY A 182 -4.79 -8.64 -18.54
CA GLY A 182 -5.65 -8.41 -19.70
C GLY A 182 -5.62 -6.96 -20.16
N GLU A 183 -6.63 -6.17 -19.78
CA GLU A 183 -6.70 -4.76 -20.13
C GLU A 183 -5.83 -3.88 -19.22
N ASN A 184 -5.16 -2.87 -19.79
CA ASN A 184 -4.43 -1.83 -19.07
C ASN A 184 -5.32 -0.58 -18.98
N PRO A 185 -6.09 -0.40 -17.89
CA PRO A 185 -7.22 0.53 -17.85
C PRO A 185 -6.80 2.00 -17.83
N ASN A 186 -5.61 2.31 -17.38
CA ASN A 186 -5.09 3.66 -17.24
C ASN A 186 -3.91 3.97 -18.16
N GLY A 187 -3.41 2.98 -18.93
CA GLY A 187 -2.30 3.15 -19.86
C GLY A 187 -0.93 3.22 -19.17
N SER A 188 -0.76 2.59 -18.01
CA SER A 188 0.51 2.49 -17.28
C SER A 188 1.59 1.83 -18.12
N ALA A 189 2.82 2.31 -18.03
CA ALA A 189 3.97 1.68 -18.65
C ALA A 189 4.08 0.21 -18.21
N GLY A 190 4.28 -0.72 -19.16
CA GLY A 190 4.37 -2.16 -18.87
C GLY A 190 3.15 -2.74 -18.11
N ALA A 191 1.97 -2.09 -18.18
CA ALA A 191 0.78 -2.44 -17.40
C ALA A 191 1.03 -2.47 -15.87
N ILE A 192 2.03 -1.74 -15.37
CA ILE A 192 2.37 -1.68 -13.95
C ILE A 192 1.18 -1.14 -13.15
N ALA A 193 0.68 -1.93 -12.21
CA ALA A 193 -0.36 -1.57 -11.25
C ALA A 193 0.23 -1.22 -9.87
N GLY A 194 1.44 -1.70 -9.58
CA GLY A 194 2.16 -1.42 -8.34
C GLY A 194 3.63 -1.81 -8.38
N ILE A 195 4.43 -1.13 -7.57
CA ILE A 195 5.87 -1.35 -7.43
C ILE A 195 6.27 -1.38 -5.96
N ARG A 196 7.50 -1.87 -5.68
CA ARG A 196 8.08 -1.90 -4.34
C ARG A 196 9.45 -1.26 -4.28
N SER A 197 9.88 -0.89 -3.07
CA SER A 197 11.28 -0.61 -2.80
C SER A 197 12.15 -1.88 -2.89
N ALA A 198 13.45 -1.72 -3.03
CA ALA A 198 14.38 -2.84 -3.05
C ALA A 198 14.30 -3.69 -1.76
N SER A 199 14.06 -3.06 -0.60
CA SER A 199 13.87 -3.75 0.68
C SER A 199 12.56 -4.55 0.77
N GLY A 200 11.58 -4.28 -0.10
CA GLY A 200 10.25 -4.88 -0.04
C GLY A 200 9.35 -4.36 1.09
N THR A 201 9.80 -3.37 1.86
CA THR A 201 9.01 -2.78 2.96
C THR A 201 8.05 -1.70 2.47
N ILE A 202 8.37 -0.98 1.39
CA ILE A 202 7.52 0.06 0.83
C ILE A 202 6.87 -0.48 -0.45
N VAL A 203 5.56 -0.40 -0.53
CA VAL A 203 4.75 -0.81 -1.69
C VAL A 203 3.80 0.31 -2.07
N GLY A 204 3.74 0.63 -3.37
CA GLY A 204 2.73 1.49 -3.97
C GLY A 204 1.84 0.69 -4.90
N LEU A 205 0.53 0.84 -4.78
CA LEU A 205 -0.48 0.13 -5.55
C LEU A 205 -1.57 1.09 -5.99
N MET A 206 -1.91 1.13 -7.30
CA MET A 206 -3.01 1.98 -7.79
C MET A 206 -4.39 1.41 -7.51
N PRO A 207 -4.68 0.12 -7.73
CA PRO A 207 -5.93 -0.49 -7.28
C PRO A 207 -6.07 -0.48 -5.76
N HIS A 208 -7.30 -0.58 -5.30
CA HIS A 208 -7.73 -0.45 -3.91
C HIS A 208 -8.03 -1.83 -3.29
N PRO A 209 -7.08 -2.47 -2.59
CA PRO A 209 -7.32 -3.75 -1.92
C PRO A 209 -8.31 -3.62 -0.76
N GLU A 210 -8.42 -2.42 -0.12
CA GLU A 210 -9.31 -2.16 1.01
C GLU A 210 -10.81 -2.22 0.66
N TYR A 211 -11.14 -2.24 -0.63
CA TYR A 211 -12.51 -2.45 -1.13
C TYR A 211 -12.78 -3.89 -1.60
N ALA A 212 -11.77 -4.76 -1.56
CA ALA A 212 -11.88 -6.17 -1.92
C ALA A 212 -11.53 -7.06 -0.71
N ILE A 213 -12.16 -6.81 0.44
CA ILE A 213 -11.91 -7.49 1.72
C ILE A 213 -13.10 -8.32 2.19
N ASP A 214 -14.25 -8.16 1.56
CA ASP A 214 -15.50 -8.81 1.94
C ASP A 214 -16.42 -8.89 0.71
N PRO A 215 -16.89 -10.09 0.31
CA PRO A 215 -17.76 -10.26 -0.85
C PRO A 215 -19.16 -9.63 -0.69
N LEU A 216 -19.54 -9.23 0.52
CA LEU A 216 -20.80 -8.50 0.75
C LEU A 216 -20.71 -7.02 0.41
N THR A 217 -19.49 -6.45 0.37
CA THR A 217 -19.29 -5.00 0.18
C THR A 217 -18.36 -4.65 -0.97
N GLY A 218 -17.80 -5.65 -1.65
CA GLY A 218 -16.88 -5.49 -2.76
C GLY A 218 -16.87 -6.68 -3.71
N PRO A 219 -15.95 -6.70 -4.69
CA PRO A 219 -15.90 -7.75 -5.71
C PRO A 219 -15.47 -9.13 -5.16
N GLY A 220 -15.05 -9.19 -3.90
CA GLY A 220 -14.56 -10.41 -3.26
C GLY A 220 -13.73 -10.09 -2.03
N ALA A 221 -12.87 -11.04 -1.65
CA ALA A 221 -11.97 -10.92 -0.50
C ALA A 221 -10.49 -10.96 -0.91
N ASP A 222 -10.18 -10.85 -2.19
CA ASP A 222 -8.83 -10.99 -2.74
C ASP A 222 -7.85 -9.94 -2.19
N GLY A 223 -8.34 -8.76 -1.81
CA GLY A 223 -7.52 -7.68 -1.25
C GLY A 223 -7.14 -7.89 0.22
N LEU A 224 -7.79 -8.79 0.95
CA LEU A 224 -7.56 -8.97 2.38
C LEU A 224 -6.12 -9.42 2.69
N ALA A 225 -5.51 -10.20 1.78
CA ALA A 225 -4.16 -10.71 1.98
C ALA A 225 -3.08 -9.60 1.99
N PHE A 226 -3.32 -8.42 1.42
CA PHE A 226 -2.42 -7.26 1.62
C PHE A 226 -2.32 -6.88 3.11
N PHE A 227 -3.43 -6.90 3.82
CA PHE A 227 -3.51 -6.50 5.23
C PHE A 227 -3.11 -7.62 6.19
N THR A 228 -3.36 -8.89 5.85
CA THR A 228 -2.89 -10.01 6.68
C THR A 228 -1.39 -10.25 6.52
N SER A 229 -0.79 -9.97 5.36
CA SER A 229 0.65 -10.07 5.11
C SER A 229 1.45 -9.24 6.08
N ILE A 230 1.07 -7.98 6.31
CA ILE A 230 1.80 -7.08 7.20
C ILE A 230 1.77 -7.56 8.66
N LEU A 231 0.68 -8.20 9.09
CA LEU A 231 0.59 -8.76 10.44
C LEU A 231 1.60 -9.89 10.66
N GLY A 232 1.86 -10.70 9.64
CA GLY A 232 2.89 -11.74 9.66
C GLY A 232 4.31 -11.20 9.61
N PHE A 233 4.49 -10.00 9.06
CA PHE A 233 5.79 -9.34 8.93
C PHE A 233 6.24 -8.65 10.23
N VAL A 234 5.29 -8.13 11.02
CA VAL A 234 5.58 -7.41 12.27
C VAL A 234 6.03 -8.39 13.37
N PRO A 235 7.24 -8.24 13.94
CA PRO A 235 7.71 -9.15 14.98
C PRO A 235 6.80 -9.13 16.21
N GLY A 236 6.40 -10.34 16.66
CA GLY A 236 5.59 -10.52 17.86
C GLY A 236 4.11 -10.15 17.71
N ALA A 237 3.65 -9.78 16.51
CA ALA A 237 2.22 -9.64 16.24
C ALA A 237 1.56 -11.01 16.04
N ALA A 238 0.30 -11.14 16.45
CA ALA A 238 -0.55 -12.27 16.11
C ALA A 238 -1.47 -11.87 14.97
N ALA A 239 -1.58 -12.69 13.92
CA ALA A 239 -2.82 -12.74 13.18
C ALA A 239 -3.87 -13.36 14.13
N LEU A 240 -5.00 -12.70 14.29
CA LEU A 240 -6.14 -13.31 14.98
C LEU A 240 -6.61 -14.49 14.13
N ALA A 241 -6.64 -15.69 14.74
CA ALA A 241 -7.15 -16.89 14.11
C ALA A 241 -8.67 -16.78 13.89
#